data_5fbb1b83bbf694f4d273e7da8cc1d05b
#
_entry.id   5fbb1b83bbf694f4d273e7da8cc1d05b
#
_cell.length_a   1.000
_cell.length_b   1.000
_cell.length_c   1.000
_cell.angle_alpha   90.00
_cell.angle_beta   90.00
_cell.angle_gamma   90.00
#
_symmetry.space_group_name_H-M   'P 1'
#
loop_
_entity.id
_entity.type
_entity.pdbx_description
1 polymer ?
#
loop_
_entity_poly.entity_id
_entity_poly.type
_entity_poly.pdbx_seq_one_letter_code
_entity_poly.pdbx_strand_id
1 'polypeptide(L)'
;MRGWRVGGLRPIADPFVAAVPAGARVRARLCVSPQDEAVLWAAGTHLGSLAGRDLAARCAEGRLDARGRAGSRTGRKRALTAESSSRWAGAITRTSEDQIRVAGQNLRAERNTLRARIRRIEARLPVPVGGKARRVRGYATPAERHAKAIRLQALQARLVRVDRRLEAGTVSVVRGGKALLRRHGSLAEAGMTEEWRREWESARLFLTADGEKDKAWGNETIRWNPDGCWLEIKLPVPLARLANRPHGRYRLSAPVEFSYRGTDVAAQAASGAVRYDISHEPARGRWYIDASWTAAPVPSAPLDGLRQHPVLAVDLNHGHLAAWTVTPDGNPAGPPVTIPLVLAGLPATTRDGRLRAAISSLIRLAHQDGCRAVVIEDLDFADAREQGRERAGSRPSCGRRGRRFRRLVSGIPAGKFRDRLVQMTSNAGLAVIVVDPAYTSRWGREHWLAPLQNEASPIATGHHAAAVVIGRRALGHRARRRAGVTGGGQRTSRRRATPEAPSARQTTRNGRPREAQRQPPWWRKTATANRTRPPDQATQDRSGPPTRQDHVLLAQ
;
A
#
# COMPACT_ATOMS: atom_id res chain seq x y z
N MET A 1 -48.29 9.52 -19.77
CA MET A 1 -46.96 8.98 -20.14
C MET A 1 -45.88 9.90 -19.57
N ARG A 2 -45.18 9.50 -18.48
CA ARG A 2 -44.11 10.30 -17.89
C ARG A 2 -42.78 9.88 -18.57
N GLY A 3 -42.29 10.76 -19.43
CA GLY A 3 -41.00 10.60 -20.14
C GLY A 3 -39.85 10.39 -19.16
N TRP A 4 -39.21 9.27 -19.25
CA TRP A 4 -37.95 8.98 -18.58
C TRP A 4 -36.87 9.86 -19.19
N ARG A 5 -36.44 10.91 -18.47
CA ARG A 5 -35.19 11.61 -18.82
C ARG A 5 -34.05 10.62 -18.62
N VAL A 6 -33.44 10.23 -19.71
CA VAL A 6 -32.19 9.46 -19.73
C VAL A 6 -31.11 10.38 -19.14
N GLY A 7 -30.88 10.24 -17.84
CA GLY A 7 -29.69 10.83 -17.21
C GLY A 7 -28.46 10.21 -17.84
N GLY A 8 -27.65 11.01 -18.55
CA GLY A 8 -26.45 10.54 -19.23
C GLY A 8 -25.55 9.74 -18.28
N LEU A 9 -25.07 8.59 -18.74
CA LEU A 9 -24.08 7.78 -18.03
C LEU A 9 -22.79 8.61 -17.90
N ARG A 10 -22.10 8.49 -16.76
CA ARG A 10 -20.77 9.10 -16.65
C ARG A 10 -19.79 8.41 -17.60
N PRO A 11 -18.79 9.12 -18.13
CA PRO A 11 -17.72 8.48 -18.88
C PRO A 11 -17.05 7.38 -18.08
N ILE A 12 -16.71 6.29 -18.75
CA ILE A 12 -15.99 5.14 -18.18
C ILE A 12 -14.52 5.31 -18.57
N ALA A 13 -13.63 5.20 -17.58
CA ALA A 13 -12.20 5.26 -17.83
C ALA A 13 -11.71 3.99 -18.53
N ASP A 14 -10.69 4.15 -19.38
CA ASP A 14 -10.07 3.03 -20.07
C ASP A 14 -9.37 2.07 -19.11
N PRO A 15 -9.34 0.77 -19.43
CA PRO A 15 -8.56 -0.23 -18.70
C PRO A 15 -7.07 0.07 -18.76
N PHE A 16 -6.36 -0.30 -17.70
CA PHE A 16 -4.89 -0.20 -17.66
C PHE A 16 -4.27 -1.40 -16.95
N VAL A 17 -3.01 -1.70 -17.27
CA VAL A 17 -2.24 -2.73 -16.58
C VAL A 17 -1.62 -2.13 -15.31
N ALA A 18 -1.83 -2.79 -14.18
CA ALA A 18 -1.26 -2.32 -12.92
C ALA A 18 0.26 -2.52 -12.90
N ALA A 19 0.99 -1.45 -12.61
CA ALA A 19 2.45 -1.52 -12.49
C ALA A 19 2.85 -2.37 -11.27
N VAL A 20 3.84 -3.23 -11.47
CA VAL A 20 4.41 -4.05 -10.40
C VAL A 20 5.18 -3.15 -9.43
N PRO A 21 5.01 -3.31 -8.11
CA PRO A 21 5.78 -2.55 -7.13
C PRO A 21 7.29 -2.82 -7.28
N ALA A 22 8.10 -1.76 -7.33
CA ALA A 22 9.55 -1.87 -7.44
C ALA A 22 10.22 -2.42 -6.18
N GLY A 23 9.51 -2.53 -5.04
CA GLY A 23 10.05 -3.04 -3.79
C GLY A 23 9.81 -4.54 -3.62
N ALA A 24 10.84 -5.29 -3.29
CA ALA A 24 10.74 -6.66 -2.82
C ALA A 24 10.92 -6.71 -1.30
N ARG A 25 10.16 -7.57 -0.63
CA ARG A 25 10.34 -7.90 0.80
C ARG A 25 10.04 -9.37 1.02
N VAL A 26 10.99 -10.06 1.59
CA VAL A 26 10.91 -11.48 1.91
C VAL A 26 11.12 -11.67 3.41
N ARG A 27 10.31 -12.48 4.06
CA ARG A 27 10.36 -12.74 5.50
C ARG A 27 10.76 -14.18 5.77
N ALA A 28 11.68 -14.36 6.72
CA ALA A 28 11.99 -15.64 7.32
C ALA A 28 11.74 -15.63 8.83
N ARG A 29 11.43 -16.80 9.39
CA ARG A 29 11.39 -17.00 10.85
C ARG A 29 12.82 -17.22 11.33
N LEU A 30 13.17 -16.60 12.46
CA LEU A 30 14.41 -16.89 13.18
C LEU A 30 14.11 -17.92 14.28
N CYS A 31 14.86 -19.02 14.26
CA CYS A 31 14.91 -19.96 15.37
C CYS A 31 16.03 -19.49 16.29
N VAL A 32 15.69 -18.91 17.43
CA VAL A 32 16.65 -18.31 18.36
C VAL A 32 16.80 -19.17 19.59
N SER A 33 18.04 -19.37 20.08
CA SER A 33 18.30 -19.94 21.39
C SER A 33 17.97 -18.89 22.48
N PRO A 34 17.83 -19.28 23.75
CA PRO A 34 17.64 -18.32 24.84
C PRO A 34 18.74 -17.27 24.91
N GLN A 35 20.00 -17.62 24.58
CA GLN A 35 21.12 -16.70 24.51
C GLN A 35 20.99 -15.74 23.32
N ASP A 36 20.64 -16.23 22.14
CA ASP A 36 20.39 -15.38 20.97
C ASP A 36 19.27 -14.37 21.25
N GLU A 37 18.19 -14.85 21.87
CA GLU A 37 17.04 -14.02 22.23
C GLU A 37 17.44 -12.92 23.22
N ALA A 38 18.23 -13.24 24.25
CA ALA A 38 18.71 -12.25 25.20
C ALA A 38 19.57 -11.16 24.51
N VAL A 39 20.44 -11.53 23.56
CA VAL A 39 21.26 -10.58 22.81
C VAL A 39 20.41 -9.73 21.86
N LEU A 40 19.42 -10.31 21.18
CA LEU A 40 18.49 -9.57 20.32
C LEU A 40 17.66 -8.56 21.11
N TRP A 41 17.18 -8.96 22.31
CA TRP A 41 16.47 -8.05 23.23
C TRP A 41 17.37 -6.92 23.71
N ALA A 42 18.58 -7.21 24.16
CA ALA A 42 19.53 -6.20 24.64
C ALA A 42 19.86 -5.20 23.53
N ALA A 43 20.26 -5.68 22.35
CA ALA A 43 20.58 -4.84 21.21
C ALA A 43 19.37 -4.05 20.70
N GLY A 44 18.23 -4.71 20.55
CA GLY A 44 17.00 -4.09 20.08
C GLY A 44 16.45 -3.02 21.01
N THR A 45 16.50 -3.24 22.33
CA THR A 45 16.08 -2.27 23.35
C THR A 45 17.01 -1.07 23.40
N HIS A 46 18.33 -1.30 23.41
CA HIS A 46 19.30 -0.21 23.41
C HIS A 46 19.14 0.68 22.18
N LEU A 47 19.17 0.10 20.98
CA LEU A 47 18.96 0.85 19.73
C LEU A 47 17.56 1.47 19.65
N GLY A 48 16.55 0.81 20.23
CA GLY A 48 15.19 1.31 20.35
C GLY A 48 15.09 2.57 21.21
N SER A 49 15.84 2.62 22.32
CA SER A 49 15.98 3.81 23.16
C SER A 49 16.61 4.97 22.39
N LEU A 50 17.72 4.71 21.71
CA LEU A 50 18.39 5.69 20.86
C LEU A 50 17.45 6.24 19.76
N ALA A 51 16.71 5.36 19.11
CA ALA A 51 15.74 5.76 18.10
C ALA A 51 14.56 6.55 18.68
N GLY A 52 14.18 6.30 19.94
CA GLY A 52 13.19 7.10 20.65
C GLY A 52 13.70 8.51 20.94
N ARG A 53 14.93 8.64 21.44
CA ARG A 53 15.60 9.94 21.68
C ARG A 53 15.75 10.76 20.39
N ASP A 54 16.22 10.14 19.33
CA ASP A 54 16.38 10.79 18.02
C ASP A 54 15.06 11.28 17.45
N LEU A 55 14.02 10.45 17.53
CA LEU A 55 12.69 10.82 17.05
C LEU A 55 12.13 11.99 17.84
N ALA A 56 12.29 12.01 19.17
CA ALA A 56 11.84 13.11 20.03
C ALA A 56 12.58 14.41 19.69
N ALA A 57 13.92 14.35 19.57
CA ALA A 57 14.73 15.49 19.16
C ALA A 57 14.28 16.04 17.81
N ARG A 58 14.12 15.16 16.81
CA ARG A 58 13.66 15.57 15.47
C ARG A 58 12.24 16.16 15.47
N CYS A 59 11.35 15.65 16.31
CA CYS A 59 10.00 16.22 16.45
C CYS A 59 10.02 17.63 17.04
N ALA A 60 10.93 17.91 17.97
CA ALA A 60 11.09 19.22 18.61
C ALA A 60 11.57 20.30 17.64
N GLU A 61 12.36 19.95 16.63
CA GLU A 61 12.87 20.89 15.63
C GLU A 61 11.79 21.49 14.71
N GLY A 62 10.62 20.87 14.61
CA GLY A 62 9.52 21.36 13.78
C GLY A 62 9.84 21.38 12.28
N ARG A 63 9.45 22.49 11.63
CA ARG A 63 9.64 22.68 10.19
C ARG A 63 11.05 23.15 9.89
N LEU A 64 11.76 22.36 9.10
CA LEU A 64 13.09 22.70 8.57
C LEU A 64 13.06 22.72 7.04
N ASP A 65 13.85 23.59 6.44
CA ASP A 65 14.18 23.55 5.02
C ASP A 65 15.10 22.38 4.67
N ALA A 66 15.50 22.24 3.42
CA ALA A 66 16.33 21.12 2.98
C ALA A 66 17.72 21.13 3.65
N ARG A 67 18.34 22.32 3.77
CA ARG A 67 19.67 22.49 4.37
C ARG A 67 19.62 22.24 5.88
N GLY A 68 18.63 22.80 6.58
CA GLY A 68 18.42 22.60 8.00
C GLY A 68 18.18 21.12 8.35
N ARG A 69 17.37 20.40 7.54
CA ARG A 69 17.18 18.96 7.72
C ARG A 69 18.47 18.16 7.55
N ALA A 70 19.30 18.50 6.54
CA ALA A 70 20.56 17.83 6.32
C ALA A 70 21.53 18.07 7.49
N GLY A 71 21.65 19.32 7.93
CA GLY A 71 22.51 19.72 9.07
C GLY A 71 22.08 19.04 10.37
N SER A 72 20.78 19.15 10.72
CA SER A 72 20.19 18.49 11.89
C SER A 72 20.45 16.98 11.88
N ARG A 73 20.15 16.31 10.75
CA ARG A 73 20.39 14.87 10.63
C ARG A 73 21.86 14.51 10.84
N THR A 74 22.79 15.29 10.28
CA THR A 74 24.24 15.06 10.46
C THR A 74 24.64 15.20 11.92
N GLY A 75 24.18 16.24 12.62
CA GLY A 75 24.44 16.46 14.04
C GLY A 75 23.90 15.31 14.90
N ARG A 76 22.62 14.94 14.72
CA ARG A 76 21.98 13.84 15.44
C ARG A 76 22.67 12.48 15.15
N LYS A 77 23.09 12.22 13.90
CA LYS A 77 23.84 11.01 13.54
C LYS A 77 25.19 10.97 14.30
N ARG A 78 25.91 12.10 14.35
CA ARG A 78 27.20 12.17 15.07
C ARG A 78 27.02 11.88 16.54
N ALA A 79 26.02 12.46 17.20
CA ALA A 79 25.73 12.23 18.60
C ALA A 79 25.41 10.75 18.93
N LEU A 80 24.70 10.05 18.03
CA LEU A 80 24.34 8.64 18.23
C LEU A 80 25.46 7.66 17.92
N THR A 81 26.51 8.08 17.20
CA THR A 81 27.57 7.17 16.72
C THR A 81 28.36 6.55 17.87
N ALA A 82 28.66 7.32 18.92
CA ALA A 82 29.40 6.83 20.08
C ALA A 82 28.67 5.71 20.84
N GLU A 83 27.36 5.79 20.94
CA GLU A 83 26.53 4.82 21.65
C GLU A 83 26.05 3.65 20.75
N SER A 84 26.31 3.69 19.45
CA SER A 84 25.86 2.65 18.54
C SER A 84 26.94 2.25 17.51
N SER A 85 26.94 2.87 16.38
CA SER A 85 27.93 2.93 15.32
C SER A 85 27.45 3.92 14.26
N SER A 86 28.33 4.37 13.39
CA SER A 86 27.95 5.28 12.28
C SER A 86 26.82 4.73 11.41
N ARG A 87 26.71 3.41 11.25
CA ARG A 87 25.67 2.75 10.44
C ARG A 87 24.34 2.63 11.18
N TRP A 88 24.35 2.19 12.44
CA TRP A 88 23.16 2.21 13.28
C TRP A 88 22.59 3.63 13.44
N ALA A 89 23.44 4.61 13.71
CA ALA A 89 23.06 6.01 13.80
C ALA A 89 22.46 6.53 12.48
N GLY A 90 23.02 6.10 11.35
CA GLY A 90 22.47 6.40 10.02
C GLY A 90 21.08 5.81 9.79
N ALA A 91 20.85 4.55 10.16
CA ALA A 91 19.56 3.88 10.04
C ALA A 91 18.50 4.50 11.00
N ILE A 92 18.89 4.81 12.24
CA ILE A 92 18.03 5.47 13.23
C ILE A 92 17.56 6.82 12.71
N THR A 93 18.50 7.70 12.32
CA THR A 93 18.15 9.07 11.87
C THR A 93 17.32 9.05 10.58
N ARG A 94 17.58 8.11 9.66
CA ARG A 94 16.75 7.92 8.46
C ARG A 94 15.34 7.50 8.81
N THR A 95 15.20 6.55 9.74
CA THR A 95 13.89 6.07 10.19
C THR A 95 13.07 7.18 10.84
N SER A 96 13.69 8.04 11.65
CA SER A 96 13.03 9.21 12.25
C SER A 96 12.54 10.20 11.18
N GLU A 97 13.37 10.53 10.18
CA GLU A 97 12.97 11.39 9.06
C GLU A 97 11.79 10.78 8.28
N ASP A 98 11.81 9.47 8.03
CA ASP A 98 10.73 8.78 7.35
C ASP A 98 9.43 8.80 8.15
N GLN A 99 9.49 8.60 9.46
CA GLN A 99 8.31 8.66 10.33
C GLN A 99 7.69 10.04 10.35
N ILE A 100 8.50 11.10 10.42
CA ILE A 100 8.05 12.50 10.37
C ILE A 100 7.43 12.83 9.01
N ARG A 101 8.08 12.40 7.93
CA ARG A 101 7.55 12.59 6.57
C ARG A 101 6.18 11.93 6.40
N VAL A 102 6.02 10.69 6.87
CA VAL A 102 4.74 9.96 6.83
C VAL A 102 3.69 10.65 7.72
N ALA A 103 4.07 11.12 8.92
CA ALA A 103 3.16 11.86 9.79
C ALA A 103 2.68 13.17 9.16
N GLY A 104 3.57 13.90 8.49
CA GLY A 104 3.23 15.10 7.74
C GLY A 104 2.30 14.81 6.55
N GLN A 105 2.53 13.72 5.83
CA GLN A 105 1.61 13.27 4.77
C GLN A 105 0.22 12.94 5.30
N ASN A 106 0.15 12.26 6.44
CA ASN A 106 -1.11 11.92 7.11
C ASN A 106 -1.89 13.19 7.55
N LEU A 107 -1.19 14.21 8.08
CA LEU A 107 -1.82 15.50 8.41
C LEU A 107 -2.38 16.20 7.17
N ARG A 108 -1.64 16.19 6.04
CA ARG A 108 -2.15 16.75 4.77
C ARG A 108 -3.37 16.00 4.25
N ALA A 109 -3.37 14.67 4.34
CA ALA A 109 -4.52 13.83 3.98
C ALA A 109 -5.72 14.12 4.89
N GLU A 110 -5.50 14.26 6.21
CA GLU A 110 -6.54 14.66 7.17
C GLU A 110 -7.12 16.03 6.82
N ARG A 111 -6.28 17.04 6.54
CA ARG A 111 -6.72 18.37 6.09
C ARG A 111 -7.62 18.30 4.86
N ASN A 112 -7.20 17.54 3.84
CA ASN A 112 -7.97 17.40 2.61
C ASN A 112 -9.33 16.74 2.86
N THR A 113 -9.34 15.71 3.71
CA THR A 113 -10.57 15.03 4.15
C THR A 113 -11.51 15.97 4.89
N LEU A 114 -10.97 16.78 5.83
CA LEU A 114 -11.76 17.78 6.57
C LEU A 114 -12.36 18.82 5.62
N ARG A 115 -11.55 19.39 4.72
CA ARG A 115 -12.02 20.35 3.72
C ARG A 115 -13.12 19.79 2.82
N ALA A 116 -12.99 18.54 2.39
CA ALA A 116 -14.01 17.87 1.59
C ALA A 116 -15.33 17.68 2.37
N ARG A 117 -15.23 17.29 3.64
CA ARG A 117 -16.41 17.14 4.52
C ARG A 117 -17.11 18.45 4.82
N ILE A 118 -16.34 19.50 5.11
CA ILE A 118 -16.83 20.86 5.34
C ILE A 118 -17.61 21.34 4.11
N ARG A 119 -16.98 21.34 2.93
CA ARG A 119 -17.64 21.75 1.68
C ARG A 119 -18.95 21.00 1.40
N ARG A 120 -19.02 19.71 1.74
CA ARG A 120 -20.26 18.91 1.54
C ARG A 120 -21.39 19.34 2.49
N ILE A 121 -21.07 19.68 3.73
CA ILE A 121 -22.07 20.16 4.69
C ILE A 121 -22.52 21.56 4.31
N GLU A 122 -21.59 22.45 4.00
CA GLU A 122 -21.85 23.83 3.57
C GLU A 122 -22.74 23.88 2.31
N ALA A 123 -22.49 23.00 1.34
CA ALA A 123 -23.32 22.91 0.14
C ALA A 123 -24.76 22.45 0.42
N ARG A 124 -25.02 21.71 1.50
CA ARG A 124 -26.33 21.14 1.84
C ARG A 124 -27.15 21.97 2.82
N LEU A 125 -26.48 22.75 3.67
CA LEU A 125 -27.16 23.56 4.70
C LEU A 125 -28.12 24.63 4.12
N PRO A 126 -27.80 25.34 3.03
CA PRO A 126 -28.71 26.33 2.47
C PRO A 126 -29.91 25.72 1.72
N VAL A 127 -29.86 24.41 1.40
CA VAL A 127 -30.96 23.75 0.71
C VAL A 127 -32.10 23.48 1.70
N PRO A 128 -33.38 23.81 1.36
CA PRO A 128 -34.52 23.53 2.22
C PRO A 128 -34.61 22.08 2.67
N VAL A 129 -35.11 21.86 3.89
CA VAL A 129 -35.33 20.52 4.45
C VAL A 129 -36.23 19.69 3.54
N GLY A 130 -35.80 18.47 3.22
CA GLY A 130 -36.50 17.60 2.26
C GLY A 130 -36.37 18.00 0.80
N GLY A 131 -35.89 19.23 0.52
CA GLY A 131 -35.79 19.82 -0.81
C GLY A 131 -34.55 19.40 -1.60
N LYS A 132 -34.49 19.91 -2.83
CA LYS A 132 -33.36 19.73 -3.75
C LYS A 132 -33.13 21.02 -4.51
N ALA A 133 -31.92 21.55 -4.47
CA ALA A 133 -31.49 22.68 -5.29
C ALA A 133 -30.42 22.21 -6.27
N ARG A 134 -30.62 22.41 -7.59
CA ARG A 134 -29.74 21.90 -8.65
C ARG A 134 -29.46 20.40 -8.46
N ARG A 135 -28.21 20.01 -8.18
CA ARG A 135 -27.79 18.61 -7.95
C ARG A 135 -27.62 18.28 -6.46
N VAL A 136 -27.81 19.26 -5.56
CA VAL A 136 -27.61 19.08 -4.12
C VAL A 136 -28.96 18.86 -3.45
N ARG A 137 -29.05 17.82 -2.61
CA ARG A 137 -30.21 17.52 -1.77
C ARG A 137 -29.99 18.05 -0.36
N GLY A 138 -30.98 18.75 0.20
CA GLY A 138 -31.02 19.18 1.59
C GLY A 138 -31.09 17.98 2.56
N TYR A 139 -31.05 18.28 3.86
CA TYR A 139 -31.21 17.26 4.91
C TYR A 139 -32.68 16.83 5.01
N ALA A 140 -32.90 15.61 5.49
CA ALA A 140 -34.25 15.05 5.50
C ALA A 140 -35.15 15.69 6.57
N THR A 141 -34.58 16.12 7.72
CA THR A 141 -35.31 16.69 8.85
C THR A 141 -34.59 17.93 9.40
N PRO A 142 -35.34 18.84 10.09
CA PRO A 142 -34.75 19.99 10.78
C PRO A 142 -33.69 19.56 11.83
N ALA A 143 -33.97 18.49 12.57
CA ALA A 143 -33.05 17.93 13.57
C ALA A 143 -31.74 17.46 12.94
N GLU A 144 -31.81 16.78 11.78
CA GLU A 144 -30.60 16.38 11.03
C GLU A 144 -29.81 17.62 10.58
N ARG A 145 -30.49 18.64 10.05
CA ARG A 145 -29.87 19.90 9.61
C ARG A 145 -29.15 20.58 10.78
N HIS A 146 -29.80 20.69 11.95
CA HIS A 146 -29.21 21.27 13.15
C HIS A 146 -27.97 20.51 13.62
N ALA A 147 -28.06 19.18 13.75
CA ALA A 147 -26.93 18.34 14.11
C ALA A 147 -25.73 18.46 13.15
N LYS A 148 -26.02 18.73 11.86
CA LYS A 148 -24.96 18.96 10.86
C LYS A 148 -24.35 20.35 10.94
N ALA A 149 -25.10 21.37 11.34
CA ALA A 149 -24.57 22.70 11.61
C ALA A 149 -23.58 22.66 12.79
N ILE A 150 -23.94 22.02 13.91
CA ILE A 150 -23.03 21.80 15.04
C ILE A 150 -21.77 21.03 14.59
N ARG A 151 -21.97 19.95 13.82
CA ARG A 151 -20.84 19.19 13.30
C ARG A 151 -19.92 20.01 12.40
N LEU A 152 -20.45 20.94 11.60
CA LEU A 152 -19.67 21.84 10.75
C LEU A 152 -18.68 22.65 11.59
N GLN A 153 -19.15 23.29 12.66
CA GLN A 153 -18.30 24.05 13.57
C GLN A 153 -17.17 23.20 14.17
N ALA A 154 -17.50 21.98 14.62
CA ALA A 154 -16.49 21.06 15.15
C ALA A 154 -15.43 20.65 14.09
N LEU A 155 -15.84 20.46 12.82
CA LEU A 155 -14.92 20.14 11.73
C LEU A 155 -14.05 21.36 11.36
N GLN A 156 -14.60 22.56 11.34
CA GLN A 156 -13.86 23.81 11.08
C GLN A 156 -12.82 24.05 12.18
N ALA A 157 -13.20 23.94 13.45
CA ALA A 157 -12.27 24.04 14.57
C ALA A 157 -11.13 22.99 14.49
N ARG A 158 -11.46 21.76 14.07
CA ARG A 158 -10.45 20.72 13.84
C ARG A 158 -9.53 21.06 12.66
N LEU A 159 -10.07 21.61 11.58
CA LEU A 159 -9.28 22.06 10.42
C LEU A 159 -8.25 23.11 10.83
N VAL A 160 -8.66 24.13 11.58
CA VAL A 160 -7.76 25.17 12.10
C VAL A 160 -6.60 24.57 12.92
N ARG A 161 -6.88 23.58 13.80
CA ARG A 161 -5.83 22.90 14.55
C ARG A 161 -4.87 22.13 13.64
N VAL A 162 -5.37 21.48 12.58
CA VAL A 162 -4.53 20.74 11.62
C VAL A 162 -3.68 21.71 10.79
N ASP A 163 -4.25 22.83 10.34
CA ASP A 163 -3.52 23.83 9.57
C ASP A 163 -2.40 24.47 10.41
N ARG A 164 -2.65 24.88 11.66
CA ARG A 164 -1.60 25.36 12.60
C ARG A 164 -0.45 24.37 12.76
N ARG A 165 -0.76 23.08 12.90
CA ARG A 165 0.27 22.03 13.01
C ARG A 165 1.09 21.86 11.73
N LEU A 166 0.45 22.00 10.56
CA LEU A 166 1.14 21.95 9.27
C LEU A 166 2.04 23.16 9.05
N GLU A 167 1.61 24.34 9.48
CA GLU A 167 2.37 25.58 9.41
C GLU A 167 3.60 25.52 10.33
N ALA A 168 3.41 25.13 11.58
CA ALA A 168 4.50 24.94 12.55
C ALA A 168 5.40 23.74 12.23
N GLY A 169 4.97 22.84 11.30
CA GLY A 169 5.67 21.58 11.01
C GLY A 169 5.64 20.58 12.16
N THR A 170 4.76 20.81 13.16
CA THR A 170 4.68 19.94 14.33
C THR A 170 3.90 18.68 13.99
N VAL A 171 4.55 17.54 14.18
CA VAL A 171 3.93 16.23 14.04
C VAL A 171 3.96 15.51 15.38
N SER A 172 2.98 14.65 15.59
CA SER A 172 2.98 13.78 16.75
C SER A 172 3.25 12.36 16.28
N VAL A 173 4.39 11.83 16.63
CA VAL A 173 4.81 10.47 16.33
C VAL A 173 5.13 9.78 17.64
N VAL A 174 4.73 8.53 17.77
CA VAL A 174 5.00 7.70 18.95
C VAL A 174 5.70 6.44 18.47
N ARG A 175 6.91 6.20 18.99
CA ARG A 175 7.60 4.95 18.78
C ARG A 175 6.85 3.82 19.50
N GLY A 176 6.57 2.71 18.81
CA GLY A 176 5.66 1.67 19.29
C GLY A 176 4.20 1.87 18.84
N GLY A 177 3.83 3.10 18.44
CA GLY A 177 2.53 3.42 17.84
C GLY A 177 1.51 4.03 18.80
N LYS A 178 0.77 5.01 18.29
CA LYS A 178 -0.26 5.74 19.08
C LYS A 178 -1.43 4.89 19.55
N ALA A 179 -1.79 3.86 18.79
CA ALA A 179 -2.88 2.98 19.17
C ALA A 179 -2.53 2.18 20.42
N LEU A 180 -1.30 1.66 20.46
CA LEU A 180 -0.79 0.89 21.60
C LEU A 180 -0.61 1.78 22.84
N LEU A 181 -0.07 3.01 22.64
CA LEU A 181 0.02 3.98 23.74
C LEU A 181 -1.35 4.34 24.33
N ARG A 182 -2.38 4.53 23.51
CA ARG A 182 -3.73 4.85 24.00
C ARG A 182 -4.38 3.70 24.76
N ARG A 183 -4.04 2.45 24.43
CA ARG A 183 -4.53 1.29 25.18
C ARG A 183 -4.03 1.26 26.62
N HIS A 184 -2.90 1.88 26.92
CA HIS A 184 -2.34 1.92 28.28
C HIS A 184 -3.33 2.44 29.31
N GLY A 185 -4.02 3.55 29.02
CA GLY A 185 -4.98 4.16 29.96
C GLY A 185 -6.22 3.31 30.26
N SER A 186 -6.61 2.40 29.35
CA SER A 186 -7.78 1.53 29.53
C SER A 186 -7.45 0.14 30.09
N LEU A 187 -6.17 -0.20 30.25
CA LEU A 187 -5.73 -1.54 30.63
C LEU A 187 -5.51 -1.68 32.15
N ALA A 188 -5.30 -0.58 32.86
CA ALA A 188 -5.19 -0.58 34.30
C ALA A 188 -6.46 -1.14 34.99
N GLU A 189 -7.63 -0.91 34.36
CA GLU A 189 -8.92 -1.40 34.81
C GLU A 189 -9.17 -2.89 34.47
N ALA A 190 -8.43 -3.46 33.50
CA ALA A 190 -8.68 -4.79 32.94
C ALA A 190 -7.64 -5.86 33.29
N GLY A 191 -6.61 -5.56 34.12
CA GLY A 191 -5.57 -6.53 34.52
C GLY A 191 -4.64 -7.03 33.38
N MET A 192 -4.69 -6.43 32.18
CA MET A 192 -3.95 -6.87 31.00
C MET A 192 -2.61 -6.14 30.81
N THR A 193 -1.98 -5.68 31.86
CA THR A 193 -0.77 -4.84 31.82
C THR A 193 0.46 -5.57 31.26
N GLU A 194 0.63 -6.87 31.57
CA GLU A 194 1.80 -7.64 31.13
C GLU A 194 1.77 -7.94 29.61
N GLU A 195 0.60 -8.29 29.07
CA GLU A 195 0.46 -8.51 27.64
C GLU A 195 0.72 -7.21 26.86
N TRP A 196 0.17 -6.11 27.33
CA TRP A 196 0.42 -4.79 26.74
C TRP A 196 1.90 -4.41 26.86
N ARG A 197 2.57 -4.65 27.98
CA ARG A 197 3.99 -4.37 28.17
C ARG A 197 4.84 -5.11 27.14
N ARG A 198 4.60 -6.41 26.98
CA ARG A 198 5.29 -7.23 25.96
C ARG A 198 5.06 -6.71 24.54
N GLU A 199 3.82 -6.34 24.20
CA GLU A 199 3.53 -5.72 22.89
C GLU A 199 4.25 -4.38 22.74
N TRP A 200 4.26 -3.55 23.79
CA TRP A 200 4.89 -2.24 23.80
C TRP A 200 6.41 -2.31 23.65
N GLU A 201 7.06 -3.18 24.39
CA GLU A 201 8.50 -3.41 24.32
C GLU A 201 8.90 -3.94 22.93
N SER A 202 8.21 -4.98 22.43
CA SER A 202 8.43 -5.53 21.10
C SER A 202 8.29 -4.49 19.99
N ALA A 203 7.27 -3.62 20.09
CA ALA A 203 7.02 -2.57 19.11
C ALA A 203 8.06 -1.43 19.15
N ARG A 204 8.85 -1.35 20.20
CA ARG A 204 9.91 -0.34 20.38
C ARG A 204 11.31 -0.83 20.08
N LEU A 205 11.51 -2.11 19.84
CA LEU A 205 12.79 -2.65 19.38
C LEU A 205 13.24 -1.97 18.09
N PHE A 206 14.53 -1.77 17.95
CA PHE A 206 15.12 -1.27 16.70
C PHE A 206 16.29 -2.17 16.26
N LEU A 207 16.03 -3.00 15.29
CA LEU A 207 17.04 -3.86 14.64
C LEU A 207 16.88 -3.73 13.13
N THR A 208 17.01 -2.50 12.64
CA THR A 208 16.86 -2.16 11.21
C THR A 208 18.21 -1.69 10.68
N ALA A 209 18.75 -2.39 9.71
CA ALA A 209 19.98 -2.05 9.02
C ALA A 209 19.73 -1.77 7.55
N ASP A 210 20.12 -0.59 7.08
CA ASP A 210 20.04 -0.25 5.66
C ASP A 210 21.10 -1.02 4.86
N GLY A 211 20.71 -1.48 3.68
CA GLY A 211 21.59 -2.14 2.74
C GLY A 211 22.63 -1.19 2.14
N GLU A 212 23.76 -1.75 1.76
CA GLU A 212 24.86 -1.04 1.14
C GLU A 212 25.39 -1.85 -0.04
N LYS A 213 25.44 -1.18 -1.19
CA LYS A 213 26.10 -1.72 -2.36
C LYS A 213 27.61 -1.89 -2.06
N ASP A 214 28.21 -2.86 -2.64
CA ASP A 214 29.67 -3.17 -2.53
C ASP A 214 30.11 -3.63 -1.12
N LYS A 215 29.19 -4.06 -0.27
CA LYS A 215 29.47 -4.70 1.00
C LYS A 215 29.12 -6.19 0.98
N ALA A 216 29.91 -6.97 1.71
CA ALA A 216 29.68 -8.40 1.84
C ALA A 216 28.22 -8.65 2.21
N TRP A 217 27.54 -9.48 1.42
CA TRP A 217 26.14 -9.84 1.58
C TRP A 217 25.16 -8.64 1.56
N GLY A 218 25.53 -7.56 0.83
CA GLY A 218 24.69 -6.40 0.63
C GLY A 218 24.41 -5.55 1.87
N ASN A 219 25.06 -5.83 3.01
CA ASN A 219 24.85 -5.08 4.25
C ASN A 219 26.02 -5.25 5.22
N GLU A 220 26.57 -4.14 5.73
CA GLU A 220 27.67 -4.18 6.68
C GLU A 220 27.23 -4.45 8.13
N THR A 221 26.01 -4.10 8.48
CA THR A 221 25.53 -4.11 9.87
C THR A 221 24.86 -5.42 10.25
N ILE A 222 23.94 -5.92 9.40
CA ILE A 222 23.32 -7.24 9.51
C ILE A 222 23.72 -8.01 8.27
N ARG A 223 24.45 -9.11 8.42
CA ARG A 223 24.94 -9.94 7.33
C ARG A 223 24.24 -11.29 7.35
N TRP A 224 23.60 -11.64 6.28
CA TRP A 224 23.11 -12.99 6.05
C TRP A 224 23.92 -13.66 4.93
N ASN A 225 24.55 -14.77 5.25
CA ASN A 225 25.28 -15.57 4.28
C ASN A 225 24.40 -16.73 3.80
N PRO A 226 24.04 -16.78 2.51
CA PRO A 226 23.21 -17.85 1.97
C PRO A 226 23.90 -19.22 1.94
N ASP A 227 25.21 -19.27 1.70
CA ASP A 227 25.96 -20.52 1.55
C ASP A 227 26.10 -21.24 2.89
N GLY A 228 26.40 -20.50 3.95
CA GLY A 228 26.52 -21.03 5.30
C GLY A 228 25.25 -20.92 6.14
N CYS A 229 24.17 -20.38 5.59
CA CYS A 229 22.90 -20.15 6.28
C CYS A 229 23.03 -19.45 7.63
N TRP A 230 24.02 -18.55 7.81
CA TRP A 230 24.22 -17.87 9.08
C TRP A 230 23.83 -16.38 9.01
N LEU A 231 23.45 -15.84 10.16
CA LEU A 231 23.13 -14.43 10.35
C LEU A 231 24.05 -13.81 11.41
N GLU A 232 24.73 -12.73 11.04
CA GLU A 232 25.55 -11.93 11.94
C GLU A 232 25.02 -10.51 12.09
N ILE A 233 25.09 -10.00 13.32
CA ILE A 233 24.67 -8.64 13.66
C ILE A 233 25.85 -7.91 14.28
N LYS A 234 26.17 -6.72 13.79
CA LYS A 234 27.13 -5.82 14.45
C LYS A 234 26.47 -5.23 15.69
N LEU A 235 26.96 -5.58 16.86
CA LEU A 235 26.42 -5.04 18.11
C LEU A 235 26.78 -3.55 18.29
N PRO A 236 25.91 -2.78 18.98
CA PRO A 236 26.25 -1.42 19.42
C PRO A 236 27.46 -1.45 20.38
N VAL A 237 28.23 -0.37 20.39
CA VAL A 237 29.47 -0.28 21.18
C VAL A 237 29.32 -0.72 22.63
N PRO A 238 28.30 -0.27 23.42
CA PRO A 238 28.14 -0.68 24.81
C PRO A 238 27.88 -2.19 25.01
N LEU A 239 27.44 -2.89 23.96
CA LEU A 239 27.11 -4.31 23.98
C LEU A 239 28.17 -5.18 23.30
N ALA A 240 29.32 -4.61 22.91
CA ALA A 240 30.39 -5.34 22.24
C ALA A 240 30.92 -6.55 23.02
N ARG A 241 30.81 -6.53 24.36
CA ARG A 241 31.16 -7.65 25.25
C ARG A 241 30.30 -8.93 25.02
N LEU A 242 29.10 -8.78 24.43
CA LEU A 242 28.21 -9.92 24.11
C LEU A 242 28.56 -10.56 22.75
N ALA A 243 29.54 -10.02 22.04
CA ALA A 243 29.93 -10.53 20.74
C ALA A 243 30.57 -11.92 20.85
N ASN A 244 30.21 -12.81 19.95
CA ASN A 244 30.81 -14.16 19.81
C ASN A 244 31.66 -14.31 18.54
N ARG A 245 31.88 -13.20 17.83
CA ARG A 245 32.74 -13.09 16.61
C ARG A 245 33.58 -11.83 16.67
N PRO A 246 34.70 -11.78 15.91
CA PRO A 246 35.54 -10.61 15.83
C PRO A 246 34.80 -9.33 15.46
N HIS A 247 35.42 -8.20 15.79
CA HIS A 247 34.88 -6.87 15.45
C HIS A 247 33.51 -6.54 16.07
N GLY A 248 33.18 -7.10 17.23
CA GLY A 248 31.92 -6.83 17.93
C GLY A 248 30.68 -7.37 17.18
N ARG A 249 30.82 -8.50 16.49
CA ARG A 249 29.74 -9.18 15.79
C ARG A 249 29.18 -10.32 16.64
N TYR A 250 27.90 -10.52 16.51
CA TYR A 250 27.20 -11.64 17.11
C TYR A 250 26.56 -12.49 16.01
N ARG A 251 26.91 -13.76 15.95
CA ARG A 251 26.31 -14.74 15.04
C ARG A 251 25.26 -15.53 15.80
N LEU A 252 24.05 -15.63 15.25
CA LEU A 252 23.01 -16.49 15.80
C LEU A 252 23.45 -17.95 15.74
N SER A 253 23.03 -18.74 16.73
CA SER A 253 23.42 -20.16 16.86
C SER A 253 22.73 -21.03 15.82
N ALA A 254 21.48 -20.75 15.48
CA ALA A 254 20.71 -21.52 14.52
C ALA A 254 20.86 -20.98 13.09
N PRO A 255 20.77 -21.85 12.09
CA PRO A 255 20.77 -21.44 10.69
C PRO A 255 19.55 -20.58 10.36
N VAL A 256 19.73 -19.66 9.41
CA VAL A 256 18.68 -18.75 8.94
C VAL A 256 18.45 -18.97 7.45
N GLU A 257 17.25 -19.41 7.12
CA GLU A 257 16.87 -19.70 5.75
C GLU A 257 15.63 -18.93 5.33
N PHE A 258 15.66 -18.39 4.11
CA PHE A 258 14.49 -17.81 3.46
C PHE A 258 13.82 -18.88 2.59
N SER A 259 12.89 -19.64 3.16
CA SER A 259 12.16 -20.74 2.45
C SER A 259 11.33 -20.24 1.26
N TYR A 260 10.94 -18.98 1.26
CA TYR A 260 10.24 -18.32 0.14
C TYR A 260 11.16 -17.31 -0.53
N ARG A 261 11.40 -17.46 -1.83
CA ARG A 261 12.27 -16.59 -2.63
C ARG A 261 13.70 -16.43 -2.05
N GLY A 262 14.22 -17.47 -1.42
CA GLY A 262 15.57 -17.44 -0.85
C GLY A 262 16.65 -17.22 -1.90
N THR A 263 16.48 -17.79 -3.09
CA THR A 263 17.36 -17.57 -4.25
C THR A 263 17.41 -16.09 -4.68
N ASP A 264 16.27 -15.39 -4.65
CA ASP A 264 16.22 -13.96 -4.98
C ASP A 264 16.93 -13.12 -3.92
N VAL A 265 16.76 -13.48 -2.62
CA VAL A 265 17.47 -12.81 -1.52
C VAL A 265 18.97 -13.03 -1.65
N ALA A 266 19.41 -14.26 -1.95
CA ALA A 266 20.82 -14.61 -2.14
C ALA A 266 21.43 -13.84 -3.33
N ALA A 267 20.77 -13.86 -4.48
CA ALA A 267 21.20 -13.13 -5.67
C ALA A 267 21.32 -11.61 -5.40
N GLN A 268 20.35 -11.04 -4.70
CA GLN A 268 20.41 -9.63 -4.33
C GLN A 268 21.51 -9.33 -3.31
N ALA A 269 21.72 -10.20 -2.33
CA ALA A 269 22.78 -10.05 -1.34
C ALA A 269 24.17 -10.12 -1.98
N ALA A 270 24.34 -10.95 -3.01
CA ALA A 270 25.60 -11.07 -3.75
C ALA A 270 25.88 -9.84 -4.64
N SER A 271 24.86 -9.21 -5.22
CA SER A 271 25.04 -8.19 -6.27
C SER A 271 24.63 -6.77 -5.86
N GLY A 272 23.93 -6.59 -4.75
CA GLY A 272 23.35 -5.29 -4.40
C GLY A 272 23.08 -5.08 -2.92
N ALA A 273 22.48 -3.96 -2.62
CA ALA A 273 22.11 -3.59 -1.26
C ALA A 273 20.87 -4.35 -0.78
N VAL A 274 20.92 -4.93 0.41
CA VAL A 274 19.79 -5.55 1.09
C VAL A 274 19.60 -4.89 2.46
N ARG A 275 18.40 -4.35 2.69
CA ARG A 275 18.00 -3.87 4.00
C ARG A 275 17.41 -5.02 4.80
N TYR A 276 17.86 -5.17 6.04
CA TYR A 276 17.32 -6.14 6.98
C TYR A 276 16.57 -5.45 8.12
N ASP A 277 15.43 -6.01 8.48
CA ASP A 277 14.63 -5.62 9.64
C ASP A 277 14.36 -6.87 10.50
N ILE A 278 14.87 -6.92 11.73
CA ILE A 278 14.57 -8.00 12.68
C ILE A 278 13.48 -7.52 13.62
N SER A 279 12.47 -8.35 13.86
CA SER A 279 11.29 -8.01 14.66
C SER A 279 10.82 -9.19 15.50
N HIS A 280 10.29 -8.90 16.70
CA HIS A 280 9.62 -9.86 17.56
C HIS A 280 8.10 -9.76 17.43
N GLU A 281 7.41 -10.89 17.33
CA GLU A 281 5.94 -11.00 17.35
C GLU A 281 5.50 -11.52 18.71
N PRO A 282 5.05 -10.66 19.64
CA PRO A 282 4.79 -11.04 21.04
C PRO A 282 3.64 -12.03 21.20
N ALA A 283 2.64 -11.99 20.30
CA ALA A 283 1.50 -12.91 20.35
C ALA A 283 1.89 -14.39 20.17
N ARG A 284 3.05 -14.67 19.56
CA ARG A 284 3.56 -16.02 19.29
C ARG A 284 4.93 -16.26 19.89
N GLY A 285 5.55 -15.27 20.51
CA GLY A 285 6.92 -15.35 21.01
C GLY A 285 7.93 -15.69 19.91
N ARG A 286 7.78 -15.11 18.71
CA ARG A 286 8.59 -15.48 17.56
C ARG A 286 9.37 -14.30 16.99
N TRP A 287 10.58 -14.57 16.58
CA TRP A 287 11.44 -13.64 15.89
C TRP A 287 11.39 -13.86 14.38
N TYR A 288 11.50 -12.76 13.65
CA TYR A 288 11.49 -12.75 12.18
C TYR A 288 12.55 -11.80 11.66
N ILE A 289 13.12 -12.15 10.51
CA ILE A 289 13.93 -11.25 9.70
C ILE A 289 13.21 -10.96 8.38
N ASP A 290 13.18 -9.70 8.00
CA ASP A 290 12.71 -9.25 6.69
C ASP A 290 13.90 -8.75 5.88
N ALA A 291 14.17 -9.36 4.74
CA ALA A 291 15.05 -8.85 3.70
C ALA A 291 14.25 -7.99 2.73
N SER A 292 14.72 -6.78 2.43
CA SER A 292 14.03 -5.89 1.48
C SER A 292 15.02 -5.12 0.61
N TRP A 293 14.63 -4.94 -0.66
CA TRP A 293 15.42 -4.20 -1.66
C TRP A 293 14.52 -3.57 -2.72
N THR A 294 15.10 -2.71 -3.54
CA THR A 294 14.45 -2.18 -4.73
C THR A 294 14.80 -3.09 -5.90
N ALA A 295 13.82 -3.80 -6.43
CA ALA A 295 13.98 -4.62 -7.62
C ALA A 295 13.99 -3.74 -8.87
N ALA A 296 14.61 -4.23 -9.94
CA ALA A 296 14.52 -3.60 -11.24
C ALA A 296 13.04 -3.52 -11.68
N PRO A 297 12.63 -2.44 -12.37
CA PRO A 297 11.27 -2.35 -12.89
C PRO A 297 11.00 -3.52 -13.84
N VAL A 298 9.93 -4.26 -13.57
CA VAL A 298 9.43 -5.27 -14.52
C VAL A 298 8.57 -4.55 -15.55
N PRO A 299 8.89 -4.63 -16.86
CA PRO A 299 8.04 -4.04 -17.89
C PRO A 299 6.62 -4.62 -17.80
N SER A 300 5.62 -3.76 -17.80
CA SER A 300 4.23 -4.21 -17.87
C SER A 300 3.95 -4.76 -19.27
N ALA A 301 3.29 -5.92 -19.35
CA ALA A 301 2.85 -6.45 -20.63
C ALA A 301 1.89 -5.45 -21.31
N PRO A 302 1.99 -5.22 -22.62
CA PRO A 302 1.07 -4.35 -23.35
C PRO A 302 -0.38 -4.86 -23.23
N LEU A 303 -1.31 -3.94 -22.96
CA LEU A 303 -2.72 -4.30 -22.78
C LEU A 303 -3.30 -5.04 -24.00
N ASP A 304 -2.95 -4.62 -25.20
CA ASP A 304 -3.45 -5.24 -26.44
C ASP A 304 -2.94 -6.67 -26.62
N GLY A 305 -1.71 -6.97 -26.20
CA GLY A 305 -1.21 -8.33 -26.16
C GLY A 305 -1.97 -9.20 -25.15
N LEU A 306 -2.32 -8.66 -23.98
CA LEU A 306 -3.10 -9.39 -22.97
C LEU A 306 -4.53 -9.67 -23.45
N ARG A 307 -5.11 -8.82 -24.29
CA ARG A 307 -6.47 -8.99 -24.85
C ARG A 307 -6.60 -10.16 -25.81
N GLN A 308 -5.49 -10.69 -26.32
CA GLN A 308 -5.48 -11.87 -27.20
C GLN A 308 -5.62 -13.20 -26.43
N HIS A 309 -5.62 -13.15 -25.11
CA HIS A 309 -5.67 -14.32 -24.25
C HIS A 309 -6.88 -14.27 -23.32
N PRO A 310 -7.32 -15.44 -22.80
CA PRO A 310 -8.32 -15.49 -21.73
C PRO A 310 -7.86 -14.71 -20.50
N VAL A 311 -8.82 -14.12 -19.79
CA VAL A 311 -8.58 -13.39 -18.55
C VAL A 311 -9.48 -13.93 -17.42
N LEU A 312 -8.94 -14.00 -16.20
CA LEU A 312 -9.73 -14.32 -15.02
C LEU A 312 -10.29 -13.02 -14.42
N ALA A 313 -11.58 -12.79 -14.62
CA ALA A 313 -12.25 -11.60 -14.10
C ALA A 313 -12.78 -11.84 -12.68
N VAL A 314 -12.60 -10.86 -11.78
CA VAL A 314 -12.89 -10.99 -10.35
C VAL A 314 -13.69 -9.78 -9.85
N ASP A 315 -14.86 -10.06 -9.27
CA ASP A 315 -15.65 -9.10 -8.50
C ASP A 315 -15.36 -9.27 -7.00
N LEU A 316 -14.79 -8.22 -6.38
CA LEU A 316 -14.38 -8.21 -4.97
C LEU A 316 -15.53 -7.81 -4.06
N ASN A 317 -16.01 -8.73 -3.24
CA ASN A 317 -17.15 -8.53 -2.36
C ASN A 317 -16.79 -8.65 -0.87
N HIS A 318 -17.77 -8.27 -0.02
CA HIS A 318 -17.67 -8.55 1.40
C HIS A 318 -17.91 -10.06 1.63
N GLY A 319 -16.86 -10.75 2.05
CA GLY A 319 -16.92 -12.16 2.43
C GLY A 319 -16.58 -13.16 1.32
N HIS A 320 -16.46 -12.74 0.07
CA HIS A 320 -16.05 -13.62 -1.04
C HIS A 320 -15.52 -12.85 -2.25
N LEU A 321 -14.82 -13.59 -3.11
CA LEU A 321 -14.47 -13.18 -4.47
C LEU A 321 -15.32 -14.00 -5.42
N ALA A 322 -15.99 -13.35 -6.38
CA ALA A 322 -16.68 -14.03 -7.47
C ALA A 322 -15.80 -13.93 -8.72
N ALA A 323 -15.40 -15.05 -9.27
CA ALA A 323 -14.50 -15.11 -10.41
C ALA A 323 -15.13 -15.88 -11.58
N TRP A 324 -14.79 -15.46 -12.79
CA TRP A 324 -15.12 -16.16 -14.02
C TRP A 324 -14.08 -15.91 -15.09
N THR A 325 -13.71 -16.97 -15.81
CA THR A 325 -12.82 -16.86 -16.97
C THR A 325 -13.59 -16.31 -18.16
N VAL A 326 -13.01 -15.32 -18.81
CA VAL A 326 -13.58 -14.67 -20.01
C VAL A 326 -12.59 -14.82 -21.16
N THR A 327 -13.08 -15.41 -22.27
CA THR A 327 -12.29 -15.61 -23.51
C THR A 327 -12.01 -14.28 -24.21
N PRO A 328 -11.03 -14.23 -25.15
CA PRO A 328 -10.75 -13.03 -25.94
C PRO A 328 -11.98 -12.48 -26.66
N ASP A 329 -12.94 -13.31 -27.04
CA ASP A 329 -14.21 -12.90 -27.65
C ASP A 329 -15.19 -12.24 -26.67
N GLY A 330 -14.83 -12.19 -25.39
CA GLY A 330 -15.63 -11.61 -24.32
C GLY A 330 -16.74 -12.53 -23.82
N ASN A 331 -16.66 -13.84 -24.04
CA ASN A 331 -17.62 -14.81 -23.54
C ASN A 331 -17.10 -15.51 -22.28
N PRO A 332 -17.97 -15.84 -21.30
CA PRO A 332 -17.57 -16.63 -20.16
C PRO A 332 -17.22 -18.07 -20.59
N ALA A 333 -16.18 -18.65 -19.99
CA ALA A 333 -15.74 -20.02 -20.21
C ALA A 333 -15.65 -20.76 -18.88
N GLY A 334 -16.02 -22.04 -18.89
CA GLY A 334 -16.03 -22.86 -17.70
C GLY A 334 -17.08 -22.46 -16.65
N PRO A 335 -17.04 -23.01 -15.44
CA PRO A 335 -17.99 -22.72 -14.38
C PRO A 335 -17.61 -21.43 -13.61
N PRO A 336 -18.61 -20.73 -13.01
CA PRO A 336 -18.34 -19.65 -12.07
C PRO A 336 -17.69 -20.15 -10.79
N VAL A 337 -16.74 -19.41 -10.25
CA VAL A 337 -16.01 -19.76 -9.04
C VAL A 337 -16.23 -18.72 -7.93
N THR A 338 -16.62 -19.20 -6.74
CA THR A 338 -16.70 -18.38 -5.52
C THR A 338 -15.57 -18.76 -4.55
N ILE A 339 -14.69 -17.82 -4.23
CA ILE A 339 -13.63 -17.99 -3.24
C ILE A 339 -14.05 -17.27 -1.95
N PRO A 340 -14.22 -17.98 -0.83
CA PRO A 340 -14.61 -17.34 0.44
C PRO A 340 -13.48 -16.43 0.96
N LEU A 341 -13.86 -15.22 1.41
CA LEU A 341 -12.94 -14.21 1.97
C LEU A 341 -13.55 -13.55 3.21
N VAL A 342 -13.80 -14.34 4.25
CA VAL A 342 -14.34 -13.84 5.52
C VAL A 342 -13.21 -13.25 6.36
N LEU A 343 -13.19 -11.92 6.52
CA LEU A 343 -12.13 -11.17 7.21
C LEU A 343 -12.61 -10.45 8.46
N ALA A 344 -13.93 -10.35 8.67
CA ALA A 344 -14.51 -9.61 9.79
C ALA A 344 -14.16 -10.26 11.14
N GLY A 345 -13.82 -9.44 12.15
CA GLY A 345 -13.51 -9.92 13.50
C GLY A 345 -12.17 -10.61 13.68
N LEU A 346 -11.38 -10.81 12.63
CA LEU A 346 -10.12 -11.53 12.70
C LEU A 346 -8.92 -10.59 13.01
N PRO A 347 -7.89 -11.09 13.70
CA PRO A 347 -6.61 -10.40 13.84
C PRO A 347 -5.98 -10.04 12.48
N ALA A 348 -5.15 -8.99 12.46
CA ALA A 348 -4.56 -8.47 11.21
C ALA A 348 -3.70 -9.52 10.47
N THR A 349 -2.96 -10.35 11.19
CA THR A 349 -2.13 -11.43 10.65
C THR A 349 -2.97 -12.52 10.00
N THR A 350 -4.05 -12.95 10.65
CA THR A 350 -4.99 -13.94 10.13
C THR A 350 -5.71 -13.41 8.88
N ARG A 351 -6.11 -12.14 8.89
CA ARG A 351 -6.71 -11.50 7.70
C ARG A 351 -5.75 -11.48 6.51
N ASP A 352 -4.47 -11.15 6.75
CA ASP A 352 -3.45 -11.15 5.70
C ASP A 352 -3.20 -12.56 5.15
N GLY A 353 -3.16 -13.57 6.02
CA GLY A 353 -3.04 -14.98 5.61
C GLY A 353 -4.22 -15.44 4.73
N ARG A 354 -5.46 -15.16 5.13
CA ARG A 354 -6.66 -15.49 4.32
C ARG A 354 -6.68 -14.76 2.99
N LEU A 355 -6.25 -13.51 2.98
CA LEU A 355 -6.16 -12.72 1.75
C LEU A 355 -5.16 -13.33 0.76
N ARG A 356 -3.99 -13.74 1.25
CA ARG A 356 -2.98 -14.43 0.42
C ARG A 356 -3.48 -15.78 -0.09
N ALA A 357 -4.14 -16.57 0.76
CA ALA A 357 -4.72 -17.86 0.35
C ALA A 357 -5.76 -17.68 -0.78
N ALA A 358 -6.64 -16.68 -0.67
CA ALA A 358 -7.61 -16.37 -1.71
C ALA A 358 -6.94 -15.94 -3.02
N ILE A 359 -5.88 -15.11 -2.95
CA ILE A 359 -5.11 -14.70 -4.13
C ILE A 359 -4.39 -15.91 -4.75
N SER A 360 -3.80 -16.81 -3.95
CA SER A 360 -3.18 -18.04 -4.47
C SER A 360 -4.18 -18.92 -5.19
N SER A 361 -5.43 -18.99 -4.72
CA SER A 361 -6.50 -19.71 -5.40
C SER A 361 -6.87 -19.06 -6.74
N LEU A 362 -6.92 -17.71 -6.83
CA LEU A 362 -7.12 -17.00 -8.11
C LEU A 362 -5.98 -17.28 -9.09
N ILE A 363 -4.74 -17.24 -8.64
CA ILE A 363 -3.56 -17.50 -9.48
C ILE A 363 -3.61 -18.93 -10.04
N ARG A 364 -3.92 -19.90 -9.19
CA ARG A 364 -4.04 -21.29 -9.62
C ARG A 364 -5.14 -21.47 -10.66
N LEU A 365 -6.31 -20.89 -10.44
CA LEU A 365 -7.42 -20.90 -11.39
C LEU A 365 -7.03 -20.23 -12.71
N ALA A 366 -6.36 -19.06 -12.66
CA ALA A 366 -5.91 -18.39 -13.86
C ALA A 366 -4.93 -19.22 -14.70
N HIS A 367 -4.02 -19.95 -14.05
CA HIS A 367 -3.12 -20.88 -14.76
C HIS A 367 -3.85 -22.09 -15.32
N GLN A 368 -4.78 -22.70 -14.57
CA GLN A 368 -5.59 -23.84 -15.02
C GLN A 368 -6.39 -23.49 -16.28
N ASP A 369 -6.92 -22.27 -16.34
CA ASP A 369 -7.74 -21.79 -17.47
C ASP A 369 -6.91 -21.11 -18.57
N GLY A 370 -5.57 -21.17 -18.53
CA GLY A 370 -4.67 -20.58 -19.51
C GLY A 370 -4.73 -19.05 -19.60
N CYS A 371 -5.20 -18.38 -18.56
CA CYS A 371 -5.27 -16.93 -18.51
C CYS A 371 -3.88 -16.29 -18.47
N ARG A 372 -3.74 -15.11 -19.09
CA ARG A 372 -2.52 -14.29 -19.00
C ARG A 372 -2.66 -13.12 -18.04
N ALA A 373 -3.88 -12.82 -17.62
CA ALA A 373 -4.14 -11.73 -16.69
C ALA A 373 -5.31 -12.03 -15.74
N VAL A 374 -5.24 -11.43 -14.55
CA VAL A 374 -6.37 -11.31 -13.63
C VAL A 374 -6.94 -9.90 -13.76
N VAL A 375 -8.26 -9.78 -13.89
CA VAL A 375 -8.94 -8.49 -14.05
C VAL A 375 -9.70 -8.13 -12.78
N ILE A 376 -9.49 -6.91 -12.28
CA ILE A 376 -10.18 -6.37 -11.10
C ILE A 376 -10.73 -4.97 -11.35
N GLU A 377 -11.65 -4.55 -10.52
CA GLU A 377 -12.13 -3.16 -10.50
C GLU A 377 -11.15 -2.21 -9.79
N ASP A 378 -11.08 -0.96 -10.26
CA ASP A 378 -10.39 0.14 -9.57
C ASP A 378 -11.24 0.66 -8.41
N LEU A 379 -11.30 -0.12 -7.35
CA LEU A 379 -12.10 0.20 -6.17
C LEU A 379 -11.32 1.14 -5.25
N ASP A 380 -11.48 2.45 -5.44
CA ASP A 380 -11.08 3.44 -4.44
C ASP A 380 -12.21 3.65 -3.43
N PHE A 381 -12.25 2.81 -2.39
CA PHE A 381 -13.20 2.96 -1.28
C PHE A 381 -12.88 4.14 -0.34
N ALA A 382 -11.82 4.90 -0.58
CA ALA A 382 -11.58 6.14 0.15
C ALA A 382 -12.77 7.08 0.00
N ASP A 383 -13.28 7.23 -1.22
CA ASP A 383 -14.50 7.98 -1.51
C ASP A 383 -15.76 7.40 -0.82
N ALA A 384 -15.93 6.10 -0.78
CA ALA A 384 -17.05 5.47 -0.09
C ALA A 384 -16.98 5.64 1.43
N ARG A 385 -15.79 5.63 2.02
CA ARG A 385 -15.56 5.91 3.45
C ARG A 385 -15.82 7.38 3.78
N GLU A 386 -15.42 8.28 2.90
CA GLU A 386 -15.60 9.71 3.06
C GLU A 386 -17.03 10.16 2.76
N GLN A 387 -17.66 9.60 1.73
CA GLN A 387 -19.01 9.91 1.30
C GLN A 387 -20.11 9.28 2.17
N GLY A 388 -19.76 8.32 3.01
CA GLY A 388 -20.72 7.48 3.72
C GLY A 388 -21.77 8.20 4.58
N ARG A 389 -21.53 9.46 4.99
CA ARG A 389 -22.46 10.24 5.81
C ARG A 389 -23.04 11.48 5.12
N GLU A 390 -22.39 11.96 4.06
CA GLU A 390 -22.69 13.25 3.44
C GLU A 390 -22.80 13.13 1.92
N ARG A 391 -23.67 12.29 1.39
CA ARG A 391 -23.91 12.23 -0.06
C ARG A 391 -24.69 13.46 -0.53
N ALA A 392 -24.08 14.26 -1.41
CA ALA A 392 -24.81 15.15 -2.29
C ALA A 392 -25.33 14.32 -3.49
N GLY A 393 -26.64 14.16 -3.66
CA GLY A 393 -27.25 13.40 -4.76
C GLY A 393 -28.08 12.21 -4.29
N SER A 394 -28.81 11.57 -5.19
CA SER A 394 -29.88 10.58 -4.98
C SER A 394 -29.83 9.72 -3.71
N ARG A 395 -30.94 9.64 -3.02
CA ARG A 395 -31.32 8.88 -1.82
C ARG A 395 -30.22 8.58 -0.82
N PRO A 396 -30.17 9.26 0.33
CA PRO A 396 -29.33 8.85 1.43
C PRO A 396 -29.78 7.48 1.89
N SER A 397 -28.84 6.52 2.03
CA SER A 397 -29.12 5.28 2.71
C SER A 397 -29.25 5.58 4.21
N CYS A 398 -30.47 5.94 4.64
CA CYS A 398 -30.80 6.21 6.04
C CYS A 398 -31.02 4.89 6.79
N GLY A 399 -30.82 4.91 8.12
CA GLY A 399 -31.21 3.82 9.01
C GLY A 399 -30.21 2.66 9.12
N ARG A 400 -30.68 1.55 9.70
CA ARG A 400 -29.88 0.35 9.99
C ARG A 400 -29.25 -0.28 8.73
N ARG A 401 -29.98 -0.32 7.60
CA ARG A 401 -29.50 -0.87 6.32
C ARG A 401 -28.31 -0.08 5.78
N GLY A 402 -28.37 1.24 5.76
CA GLY A 402 -27.27 2.07 5.28
C GLY A 402 -26.04 2.01 6.18
N ARG A 403 -26.21 1.90 7.51
CA ARG A 403 -25.10 1.69 8.44
C ARG A 403 -24.43 0.32 8.23
N ARG A 404 -25.24 -0.74 8.04
CA ARG A 404 -24.77 -2.10 7.73
C ARG A 404 -23.96 -2.10 6.43
N PHE A 405 -24.49 -1.52 5.36
CA PHE A 405 -23.81 -1.42 4.06
C PHE A 405 -22.47 -0.71 4.17
N ARG A 406 -22.41 0.46 4.83
CA ARG A 406 -21.15 1.20 5.01
C ARG A 406 -20.12 0.42 5.83
N ARG A 407 -20.56 -0.31 6.87
CA ARG A 407 -19.67 -1.17 7.66
C ARG A 407 -19.12 -2.30 6.79
N LEU A 408 -19.94 -2.92 5.96
CA LEU A 408 -19.55 -3.99 5.05
C LEU A 408 -18.50 -3.48 4.03
N VAL A 409 -18.81 -2.40 3.31
CA VAL A 409 -17.91 -1.81 2.30
C VAL A 409 -16.60 -1.31 2.92
N SER A 410 -16.65 -0.69 4.10
CA SER A 410 -15.42 -0.23 4.78
C SER A 410 -14.54 -1.37 5.30
N GLY A 411 -15.10 -2.57 5.43
CA GLY A 411 -14.39 -3.79 5.82
C GLY A 411 -13.63 -4.48 4.68
N ILE A 412 -13.92 -4.11 3.41
CA ILE A 412 -13.23 -4.67 2.24
C ILE A 412 -11.83 -4.04 2.14
N PRO A 413 -10.75 -4.83 2.18
CA PRO A 413 -9.38 -4.30 2.12
C PRO A 413 -8.90 -4.10 0.67
N ALA A 414 -9.67 -3.35 -0.16
CA ALA A 414 -9.42 -3.24 -1.60
C ALA A 414 -7.99 -2.83 -1.95
N GLY A 415 -7.43 -1.83 -1.27
CA GLY A 415 -6.04 -1.42 -1.51
C GLY A 415 -5.04 -2.52 -1.20
N LYS A 416 -5.18 -3.21 -0.04
CA LYS A 416 -4.29 -4.34 0.29
C LYS A 416 -4.47 -5.52 -0.65
N PHE A 417 -5.72 -5.80 -1.06
CA PHE A 417 -6.00 -6.86 -2.03
C PHE A 417 -5.29 -6.56 -3.34
N ARG A 418 -5.46 -5.36 -3.89
CA ARG A 418 -4.80 -4.94 -5.14
C ARG A 418 -3.28 -5.03 -5.04
N ASP A 419 -2.68 -4.45 -3.99
CA ASP A 419 -1.22 -4.46 -3.81
C ASP A 419 -0.65 -5.89 -3.73
N ARG A 420 -1.33 -6.77 -2.98
CA ARG A 420 -0.95 -8.17 -2.86
C ARG A 420 -1.17 -8.96 -4.15
N LEU A 421 -2.32 -8.73 -4.80
CA LEU A 421 -2.64 -9.39 -6.07
C LEU A 421 -1.57 -9.06 -7.11
N VAL A 422 -1.27 -7.77 -7.34
CA VAL A 422 -0.27 -7.36 -8.33
C VAL A 422 1.10 -7.96 -8.05
N GLN A 423 1.53 -7.99 -6.78
CA GLN A 423 2.82 -8.59 -6.42
C GLN A 423 2.83 -10.11 -6.63
N MET A 424 1.78 -10.80 -6.19
CA MET A 424 1.73 -12.28 -6.25
C MET A 424 1.52 -12.79 -7.67
N THR A 425 0.67 -12.12 -8.47
CA THR A 425 0.46 -12.46 -9.89
C THR A 425 1.71 -12.21 -10.71
N SER A 426 2.42 -11.09 -10.48
CA SER A 426 3.69 -10.83 -11.16
C SER A 426 4.74 -11.91 -10.89
N ASN A 427 4.84 -12.39 -9.64
CA ASN A 427 5.74 -13.50 -9.29
C ASN A 427 5.32 -14.82 -9.95
N ALA A 428 4.07 -14.94 -10.38
CA ALA A 428 3.51 -16.10 -11.07
C ALA A 428 3.43 -15.91 -12.60
N GLY A 429 4.02 -14.86 -13.15
CA GLY A 429 4.01 -14.59 -14.60
C GLY A 429 2.68 -14.08 -15.16
N LEU A 430 1.76 -13.60 -14.29
CA LEU A 430 0.45 -13.07 -14.66
C LEU A 430 0.42 -11.55 -14.52
N ALA A 431 -0.27 -10.86 -15.43
CA ALA A 431 -0.56 -9.44 -15.33
C ALA A 431 -1.84 -9.15 -14.52
N VAL A 432 -2.01 -7.92 -14.06
CA VAL A 432 -3.28 -7.45 -13.48
C VAL A 432 -3.82 -6.30 -14.33
N ILE A 433 -5.00 -6.49 -14.90
CA ILE A 433 -5.73 -5.43 -15.61
C ILE A 433 -6.74 -4.81 -14.65
N VAL A 434 -6.78 -3.50 -14.59
CA VAL A 434 -7.65 -2.73 -13.71
C VAL A 434 -8.67 -1.97 -14.55
N VAL A 435 -9.96 -2.10 -14.20
CA VAL A 435 -11.07 -1.48 -14.93
C VAL A 435 -11.89 -0.53 -14.04
N ASP A 436 -12.51 0.47 -14.65
CA ASP A 436 -13.44 1.38 -13.96
C ASP A 436 -14.65 0.61 -13.39
N PRO A 437 -15.00 0.73 -12.10
CA PRO A 437 -16.11 0.01 -11.48
C PRO A 437 -17.51 0.52 -11.88
N ALA A 438 -17.60 1.55 -12.73
CA ALA A 438 -18.91 2.13 -13.08
C ALA A 438 -19.82 1.12 -13.78
N TYR A 439 -20.98 0.92 -13.21
CA TYR A 439 -22.08 0.13 -13.76
C TYR A 439 -21.82 -1.38 -13.92
N THR A 440 -20.70 -1.94 -13.53
CA THR A 440 -20.37 -3.38 -13.67
C THR A 440 -21.43 -4.27 -13.04
N SER A 441 -21.75 -4.07 -11.76
CA SER A 441 -22.78 -4.83 -11.03
C SER A 441 -24.21 -4.62 -11.61
N ARG A 442 -24.50 -3.40 -12.09
CA ARG A 442 -25.78 -3.10 -12.71
C ARG A 442 -25.93 -3.83 -14.04
N TRP A 443 -24.95 -3.67 -14.94
CA TRP A 443 -24.98 -4.28 -16.26
C TRP A 443 -24.81 -5.81 -16.22
N GLY A 444 -24.07 -6.32 -15.23
CA GLY A 444 -24.00 -7.75 -14.97
C GLY A 444 -25.40 -8.31 -14.70
N ARG A 445 -26.15 -7.69 -13.79
CA ARG A 445 -27.50 -8.13 -13.45
C ARG A 445 -28.47 -7.96 -14.61
N GLU A 446 -28.44 -6.83 -15.31
CA GLU A 446 -29.38 -6.50 -16.38
C GLU A 446 -29.15 -7.34 -17.65
N HIS A 447 -27.92 -7.70 -17.99
CA HIS A 447 -27.59 -8.26 -19.30
C HIS A 447 -27.00 -9.66 -19.26
N TRP A 448 -26.49 -10.10 -18.11
CA TRP A 448 -25.73 -11.35 -18.01
C TRP A 448 -26.32 -12.36 -17.06
N LEU A 449 -26.98 -11.97 -15.95
CA LEU A 449 -27.40 -12.91 -14.92
C LEU A 449 -28.33 -13.99 -15.46
N ALA A 450 -29.44 -13.63 -16.09
CA ALA A 450 -30.40 -14.60 -16.60
C ALA A 450 -29.81 -15.50 -17.71
N PRO A 451 -29.10 -14.98 -18.72
CA PRO A 451 -28.42 -15.84 -19.70
C PRO A 451 -27.43 -16.82 -19.08
N LEU A 452 -26.62 -16.36 -18.10
CA LEU A 452 -25.64 -17.23 -17.44
C LEU A 452 -26.29 -18.35 -16.63
N GLN A 453 -27.39 -18.06 -15.94
CA GLN A 453 -28.14 -19.08 -15.18
C GLN A 453 -28.82 -20.10 -16.09
N ASN A 454 -29.33 -19.68 -17.22
CA ASN A 454 -30.06 -20.57 -18.15
C ASN A 454 -29.11 -21.38 -19.05
N GLU A 455 -27.99 -20.77 -19.49
CA GLU A 455 -27.15 -21.34 -20.54
C GLU A 455 -25.85 -21.94 -20.00
N ALA A 456 -25.26 -21.37 -18.95
CA ALA A 456 -23.94 -21.74 -18.48
C ALA A 456 -23.94 -22.44 -17.10
N SER A 457 -24.65 -21.90 -16.13
CA SER A 457 -24.64 -22.45 -14.77
C SER A 457 -25.76 -21.87 -13.89
N PRO A 458 -26.66 -22.72 -13.35
CA PRO A 458 -27.74 -22.29 -12.46
C PRO A 458 -27.23 -21.67 -11.14
N ILE A 459 -25.97 -21.95 -10.75
CA ILE A 459 -25.36 -21.40 -9.53
C ILE A 459 -24.76 -19.99 -9.73
N ALA A 460 -24.81 -19.47 -10.94
CA ALA A 460 -24.31 -18.12 -11.22
C ALA A 460 -25.09 -17.06 -10.44
N THR A 461 -24.36 -16.16 -9.79
CA THR A 461 -24.93 -15.05 -9.01
C THR A 461 -24.74 -13.72 -9.73
N GLY A 462 -25.41 -12.66 -9.23
CA GLY A 462 -25.20 -11.30 -9.73
C GLY A 462 -23.75 -10.82 -9.64
N HIS A 463 -22.95 -11.39 -8.72
CA HIS A 463 -21.51 -11.10 -8.60
C HIS A 463 -20.70 -11.79 -9.69
N HIS A 464 -21.04 -13.01 -10.05
CA HIS A 464 -20.45 -13.70 -11.19
C HIS A 464 -20.77 -12.97 -12.51
N ALA A 465 -22.01 -12.51 -12.66
CA ALA A 465 -22.41 -11.71 -13.81
C ALA A 465 -21.66 -10.36 -13.88
N ALA A 466 -21.36 -9.75 -12.72
CA ALA A 466 -20.48 -8.56 -12.65
C ALA A 466 -19.06 -8.89 -13.08
N ALA A 467 -18.50 -10.03 -12.66
CA ALA A 467 -17.18 -10.49 -13.07
C ALA A 467 -17.09 -10.61 -14.60
N VAL A 468 -18.11 -11.17 -15.27
CA VAL A 468 -18.13 -11.23 -16.74
C VAL A 468 -18.06 -9.83 -17.38
N VAL A 469 -18.81 -8.84 -16.86
CA VAL A 469 -18.74 -7.46 -17.36
C VAL A 469 -17.37 -6.83 -17.11
N ILE A 470 -16.72 -7.14 -15.97
CA ILE A 470 -15.36 -6.71 -15.64
C ILE A 470 -14.37 -7.25 -16.68
N GLY A 471 -14.42 -8.55 -16.98
CA GLY A 471 -13.56 -9.19 -17.98
C GLY A 471 -13.78 -8.64 -19.39
N ARG A 472 -15.04 -8.50 -19.81
CA ARG A 472 -15.39 -7.90 -21.12
C ARG A 472 -14.82 -6.49 -21.27
N ARG A 473 -14.90 -5.67 -20.21
CA ARG A 473 -14.36 -4.31 -20.22
C ARG A 473 -12.84 -4.31 -20.40
N ALA A 474 -12.13 -5.20 -19.72
CA ALA A 474 -10.68 -5.34 -19.87
C ALA A 474 -10.28 -5.73 -21.29
N LEU A 475 -11.05 -6.63 -21.91
CA LEU A 475 -10.84 -7.10 -23.28
C LEU A 475 -11.29 -6.10 -24.37
N GLY A 476 -11.88 -4.95 -23.98
CA GLY A 476 -12.34 -3.92 -24.92
C GLY A 476 -13.76 -4.16 -25.47
N HIS A 477 -14.49 -5.14 -24.94
CA HIS A 477 -15.84 -5.42 -25.37
C HIS A 477 -16.89 -4.54 -24.67
N ARG A 478 -18.01 -4.29 -25.37
CA ARG A 478 -19.18 -3.64 -24.77
C ARG A 478 -19.75 -4.53 -23.65
N ALA A 479 -20.25 -3.91 -22.59
CA ALA A 479 -20.86 -4.63 -21.48
C ALA A 479 -22.14 -5.40 -21.88
N ARG A 480 -22.87 -4.94 -22.90
CA ARG A 480 -24.09 -5.59 -23.40
C ARG A 480 -23.73 -6.78 -24.29
N ARG A 481 -24.47 -7.87 -24.11
CA ARG A 481 -24.51 -8.98 -25.06
C ARG A 481 -25.18 -8.50 -26.36
N ARG A 482 -24.68 -8.91 -27.51
CA ARG A 482 -25.38 -8.67 -28.78
C ARG A 482 -26.61 -9.57 -28.83
N ALA A 483 -27.77 -9.01 -29.15
CA ALA A 483 -28.95 -9.80 -29.44
C ALA A 483 -28.65 -10.78 -30.62
N GLY A 484 -29.00 -12.06 -30.47
CA GLY A 484 -28.80 -13.08 -31.49
C GLY A 484 -27.46 -13.84 -31.46
N VAL A 485 -26.53 -13.51 -30.54
CA VAL A 485 -25.33 -14.33 -30.31
C VAL A 485 -25.57 -15.21 -29.08
N THR A 486 -26.35 -16.25 -29.27
CA THR A 486 -26.58 -17.30 -28.27
C THR A 486 -25.80 -18.55 -28.63
N GLY A 487 -25.26 -19.15 -27.58
CA GLY A 487 -25.06 -20.59 -27.47
C GLY A 487 -24.15 -21.29 -28.43
N GLY A 488 -23.15 -21.90 -27.87
CA GLY A 488 -22.33 -22.98 -28.35
C GLY A 488 -22.71 -23.63 -29.67
N GLY A 489 -22.12 -23.17 -30.72
CA GLY A 489 -22.06 -23.83 -31.99
C GLY A 489 -20.82 -23.34 -32.70
N GLN A 490 -19.89 -24.21 -32.91
CA GLN A 490 -18.77 -23.99 -33.83
C GLN A 490 -19.24 -23.26 -35.07
N ARG A 491 -18.86 -22.00 -35.24
CA ARG A 491 -18.95 -21.33 -36.52
C ARG A 491 -17.57 -20.88 -36.94
N THR A 492 -17.05 -21.65 -37.87
CA THR A 492 -15.96 -21.34 -38.79
C THR A 492 -15.97 -19.85 -39.19
N SER A 493 -14.82 -19.25 -39.03
CA SER A 493 -14.49 -17.88 -39.44
C SER A 493 -14.92 -17.59 -40.88
N ARG A 494 -15.86 -16.70 -41.04
CA ARG A 494 -15.98 -15.91 -42.27
C ARG A 494 -15.60 -14.47 -41.94
N ARG A 495 -14.40 -14.10 -42.39
CA ARG A 495 -13.95 -12.70 -42.50
C ARG A 495 -15.02 -11.92 -43.27
N ARG A 496 -15.56 -10.89 -42.67
CA ARG A 496 -16.29 -9.85 -43.38
C ARG A 496 -15.61 -8.52 -43.15
N ALA A 497 -15.24 -7.91 -44.26
CA ALA A 497 -14.56 -6.64 -44.38
C ALA A 497 -15.23 -5.52 -43.57
N THR A 498 -14.42 -4.70 -42.96
CA THR A 498 -14.77 -3.46 -42.27
C THR A 498 -15.20 -2.41 -43.29
N PRO A 499 -16.30 -1.65 -43.04
CA PRO A 499 -16.49 -0.36 -43.68
C PRO A 499 -15.70 0.72 -42.93
N GLU A 500 -14.99 1.53 -43.71
CA GLU A 500 -14.29 2.73 -43.27
C GLU A 500 -15.15 3.67 -42.45
N ALA A 501 -14.60 4.18 -41.37
CA ALA A 501 -15.18 5.27 -40.58
C ALA A 501 -14.74 6.63 -41.14
N PRO A 502 -15.62 7.63 -41.20
CA PRO A 502 -15.24 8.95 -41.66
C PRO A 502 -14.36 9.69 -40.67
N SER A 503 -13.32 10.30 -41.20
CA SER A 503 -12.39 11.24 -40.60
C SER A 503 -13.08 12.28 -39.74
N ALA A 504 -12.76 12.34 -38.45
CA ALA A 504 -13.15 13.40 -37.55
C ALA A 504 -12.00 14.39 -37.33
N ARG A 505 -12.32 15.64 -37.64
CA ARG A 505 -11.48 16.83 -37.51
C ARG A 505 -10.76 16.92 -36.19
N GLN A 506 -9.47 17.20 -36.28
CA GLN A 506 -8.63 17.66 -35.17
C GLN A 506 -9.17 19.01 -34.62
N THR A 507 -9.49 19.05 -33.36
CA THR A 507 -9.49 20.27 -32.58
C THR A 507 -8.45 20.14 -31.48
N THR A 508 -7.39 20.89 -31.66
CA THR A 508 -6.35 21.14 -30.66
C THR A 508 -6.95 21.78 -29.40
N ARG A 509 -6.84 21.12 -28.28
CA ARG A 509 -7.02 21.75 -26.98
C ARG A 509 -5.95 21.24 -26.03
N ASN A 510 -5.02 22.12 -25.69
CA ASN A 510 -3.97 21.94 -24.70
C ASN A 510 -4.55 21.47 -23.36
N GLY A 511 -4.27 20.23 -23.01
CA GLY A 511 -4.52 19.67 -21.69
C GLY A 511 -3.28 18.95 -21.22
N ARG A 512 -2.60 19.51 -20.22
CA ARG A 512 -1.47 18.87 -19.54
C ARG A 512 -1.83 17.47 -19.07
N PRO A 513 -0.95 16.46 -19.24
CA PRO A 513 -1.19 15.13 -18.68
C PRO A 513 -1.23 15.20 -17.15
N ARG A 514 -2.29 14.73 -16.55
CA ARG A 514 -2.33 14.44 -15.12
C ARG A 514 -1.54 13.15 -14.89
N GLU A 515 -0.34 13.28 -14.37
CA GLU A 515 0.41 12.15 -13.79
C GLU A 515 -0.41 11.48 -12.69
N ALA A 516 -0.90 10.30 -12.99
CA ALA A 516 -1.58 9.41 -12.03
C ALA A 516 -0.53 8.64 -11.23
N GLN A 517 0.21 9.31 -10.35
CA GLN A 517 1.03 8.65 -9.34
C GLN A 517 0.35 8.76 -7.97
N ARG A 518 -0.53 7.81 -7.66
CA ARG A 518 -0.96 7.54 -6.29
C ARG A 518 -0.45 6.17 -5.88
N GLN A 519 0.70 6.16 -5.30
CA GLN A 519 1.35 5.02 -4.70
C GLN A 519 0.97 4.90 -3.21
N PRO A 520 0.75 3.67 -2.63
CA PRO A 520 0.38 3.51 -1.22
C PRO A 520 1.51 3.92 -0.26
N PRO A 521 1.19 4.39 0.95
CA PRO A 521 2.16 5.03 1.85
C PRO A 521 3.32 4.14 2.35
N TRP A 522 3.18 2.81 2.34
CA TRP A 522 4.14 1.93 2.98
C TRP A 522 5.38 1.59 2.13
N TRP A 523 5.30 1.68 0.81
CA TRP A 523 6.44 1.39 -0.06
C TRP A 523 7.25 2.62 -0.46
N ARG A 524 6.76 3.85 -0.22
CA ARG A 524 7.58 5.06 -0.30
C ARG A 524 8.75 5.11 0.68
N LYS A 525 8.80 4.15 1.62
CA LYS A 525 9.89 4.10 2.61
C LYS A 525 11.26 3.69 2.03
N THR A 526 11.33 3.16 0.82
CA THR A 526 12.55 2.60 0.25
C THR A 526 13.10 3.30 -1.00
N ALA A 527 12.38 4.26 -1.57
CA ALA A 527 12.86 4.97 -2.75
C ALA A 527 13.54 6.31 -2.39
N THR A 528 14.72 6.25 -1.86
CA THR A 528 15.70 7.35 -1.98
C THR A 528 16.51 7.06 -3.23
N ALA A 529 16.06 7.59 -4.36
CA ALA A 529 16.82 7.59 -5.59
C ALA A 529 18.12 8.36 -5.37
N ASN A 530 19.25 7.67 -5.54
CA ASN A 530 20.50 8.29 -5.89
C ASN A 530 20.31 8.97 -7.26
N ARG A 531 20.12 10.28 -7.27
CA ARG A 531 20.40 11.08 -8.46
C ARG A 531 21.90 11.11 -8.62
N THR A 532 22.45 10.26 -9.45
CA THR A 532 23.74 10.44 -10.08
C THR A 532 23.64 11.64 -11.02
N ARG A 533 24.37 12.68 -10.69
CA ARG A 533 24.65 13.84 -11.53
C ARG A 533 25.53 13.36 -12.71
N PRO A 534 25.30 13.79 -13.95
CA PRO A 534 26.22 13.52 -15.04
C PRO A 534 27.57 14.23 -14.79
N PRO A 535 28.67 13.72 -15.30
CA PRO A 535 29.97 14.37 -15.17
C PRO A 535 30.04 15.60 -16.06
N ASP A 536 30.28 16.77 -15.48
CA ASP A 536 30.66 17.99 -16.20
C ASP A 536 32.06 17.81 -16.78
N GLN A 537 32.17 18.18 -18.02
CA GLN A 537 33.40 18.21 -18.82
C GLN A 537 34.45 19.13 -18.21
N ALA A 538 35.67 18.66 -18.39
CA ALA A 538 36.92 19.33 -18.04
C ALA A 538 37.07 20.70 -18.68
N THR A 539 37.55 21.65 -17.90
CA THR A 539 38.42 22.71 -18.40
C THR A 539 39.67 22.78 -17.56
N GLN A 540 40.77 22.72 -18.28
CA GLN A 540 42.16 22.79 -17.84
C GLN A 540 42.51 24.17 -17.32
N ASP A 541 43.56 24.15 -16.50
CA ASP A 541 44.69 25.05 -16.39
C ASP A 541 44.77 26.00 -15.19
N ARG A 542 45.72 25.79 -14.41
CA ARG A 542 47.01 26.48 -14.13
C ARG A 542 47.45 26.43 -12.67
N SER A 543 48.53 25.70 -12.53
CA SER A 543 49.81 25.99 -11.86
C SER A 543 49.91 26.85 -10.60
N GLY A 544 50.56 26.27 -9.60
CA GLY A 544 51.64 26.89 -8.80
C GLY A 544 51.48 26.77 -7.29
N PRO A 545 52.54 26.23 -6.64
CA PRO A 545 52.64 26.14 -5.19
C PRO A 545 53.56 27.27 -4.67
N PRO A 546 54.14 27.29 -3.46
CA PRO A 546 53.89 26.61 -2.20
C PRO A 546 54.14 27.55 -0.97
N THR A 547 54.40 26.92 0.16
CA THR A 547 55.15 27.36 1.40
C THR A 547 54.29 27.77 2.58
N ARG A 548 54.38 26.92 3.57
CA ARG A 548 55.19 26.91 4.82
C ARG A 548 54.77 27.87 5.92
N GLN A 549 54.63 27.32 7.02
CA GLN A 549 55.25 27.46 8.37
C GLN A 549 54.24 27.80 9.45
N ASP A 550 54.09 26.93 10.36
CA ASP A 550 54.72 26.77 11.68
C ASP A 550 54.06 27.53 12.84
N HIS A 551 54.05 26.80 13.89
CA HIS A 551 54.01 27.11 15.33
C HIS A 551 52.67 26.95 16.03
N VAL A 552 52.53 25.93 16.82
CA VAL A 552 53.06 25.58 18.14
C VAL A 552 52.35 26.27 19.31
N LEU A 553 52.00 25.39 20.26
CA LEU A 553 51.79 25.57 21.71
C LEU A 553 50.37 25.91 22.20
N LEU A 554 49.85 25.02 22.94
CA LEU A 554 49.84 24.67 24.37
C LEU A 554 48.62 25.17 25.13
N ALA A 555 48.04 24.21 25.79
CA ALA A 555 47.59 24.14 27.17
C ALA A 555 46.36 25.00 27.59
N GLN A 556 45.33 24.40 27.93
CA GLN A 556 44.83 23.96 29.25
C GLN A 556 43.52 23.20 29.07
#